data_c431d29ab5c3c12028f8cdee6036f011
#
_entry.id   c431d29ab5c3c12028f8cdee6036f011
#
_cell.length_a   1.000
_cell.length_b   1.000
_cell.length_c   1.000
_cell.angle_alpha   90.00
_cell.angle_beta   90.00
_cell.angle_gamma   90.00
#
_symmetry.space_group_name_H-M   'P 1'
#
loop_
_entity.id
_entity.type
_entity.pdbx_description
1 polymer ?
#
loop_
_entity_poly.entity_id
_entity_poly.type
_entity_poly.pdbx_seq_one_letter_code
_entity_poly.pdbx_strand_id
1 'polypeptide(L)'
;LASAQLYGVDTAASMLAIWQQRVAHLLSTPLSSTQVSSLPKSPMMLRSQALCANMADMALANQSADLVMSSFALHWTSTSVIAELGRIVKTKGQLHLAIPAAGSFHEVSQRFPKLPVFDFLPSHAWLAAIETLRQQRQGTLIYHTEQSFAFSYDNLKSLLKNLKQMGGAVSGKDSIDTTIFRRYLQDQSPIGLDYQVLM
;
A
#
# COMPACT_ATOMS: atom_id res chain seq x y z
N LEU A 1 1.97 -29.37 -14.41
CA LEU A 1 2.12 -27.94 -14.60
C LEU A 1 1.93 -27.26 -13.25
N ALA A 2 2.94 -26.52 -12.76
CA ALA A 2 2.78 -25.67 -11.58
C ALA A 2 1.81 -24.53 -11.92
N SER A 3 0.82 -24.27 -11.07
CA SER A 3 -0.10 -23.15 -11.23
C SER A 3 0.06 -22.21 -10.04
N ALA A 4 0.09 -20.91 -10.31
CA ALA A 4 0.02 -19.88 -9.27
C ALA A 4 -1.27 -19.07 -9.45
N GLN A 5 -1.86 -18.66 -8.34
CA GLN A 5 -3.03 -17.80 -8.33
C GLN A 5 -2.68 -16.49 -7.63
N LEU A 6 -2.99 -15.38 -8.30
CA LEU A 6 -2.75 -14.04 -7.81
C LEU A 6 -4.09 -13.39 -7.48
N TYR A 7 -4.25 -12.90 -6.26
CA TYR A 7 -5.41 -12.14 -5.83
C TYR A 7 -5.04 -10.67 -5.65
N GLY A 8 -5.81 -9.77 -6.28
CA GLY A 8 -5.80 -8.34 -5.95
C GLY A 8 -7.00 -8.02 -5.07
N VAL A 9 -6.76 -7.39 -3.93
CA VAL A 9 -7.82 -7.03 -2.98
C VAL A 9 -7.87 -5.52 -2.79
N ASP A 10 -9.03 -4.93 -3.01
CA ASP A 10 -9.30 -3.51 -2.79
C ASP A 10 -10.80 -3.30 -2.54
N THR A 11 -11.18 -2.24 -1.84
CA THR A 11 -12.57 -1.82 -1.71
C THR A 11 -13.08 -1.03 -2.91
N ALA A 12 -12.18 -0.45 -3.70
CA ALA A 12 -12.50 0.35 -4.88
C ALA A 12 -12.47 -0.50 -6.16
N ALA A 13 -13.62 -0.76 -6.75
CA ALA A 13 -13.73 -1.53 -7.99
C ALA A 13 -12.92 -0.92 -9.15
N SER A 14 -12.80 0.43 -9.20
CA SER A 14 -11.97 1.13 -10.20
C SER A 14 -10.48 0.82 -10.04
N MET A 15 -9.97 0.69 -8.82
CA MET A 15 -8.59 0.31 -8.56
C MET A 15 -8.33 -1.14 -8.96
N LEU A 16 -9.28 -2.03 -8.69
CA LEU A 16 -9.21 -3.43 -9.13
C LEU A 16 -9.20 -3.56 -10.65
N ALA A 17 -9.99 -2.74 -11.36
CA ALA A 17 -9.96 -2.73 -12.83
C ALA A 17 -8.59 -2.31 -13.37
N ILE A 18 -7.97 -1.27 -12.80
CA ILE A 18 -6.61 -0.85 -13.15
C ILE A 18 -5.59 -1.95 -12.85
N TRP A 19 -5.71 -2.58 -11.69
CA TRP A 19 -4.86 -3.70 -11.30
C TRP A 19 -4.96 -4.87 -12.29
N GLN A 20 -6.17 -5.27 -12.65
CA GLN A 20 -6.40 -6.34 -13.63
C GLN A 20 -5.77 -6.02 -15.00
N GLN A 21 -5.93 -4.79 -15.49
CA GLN A 21 -5.32 -4.36 -16.74
C GLN A 21 -3.78 -4.43 -16.69
N ARG A 22 -3.17 -3.97 -15.59
CA ARG A 22 -1.73 -4.01 -15.39
C ARG A 22 -1.20 -5.45 -15.31
N VAL A 23 -1.87 -6.31 -14.58
CA VAL A 23 -1.50 -7.73 -14.46
C VAL A 23 -1.63 -8.42 -15.82
N ALA A 24 -2.72 -8.19 -16.57
CA ALA A 24 -2.89 -8.74 -17.92
C ALA A 24 -1.77 -8.28 -18.86
N HIS A 25 -1.41 -6.99 -18.80
CA HIS A 25 -0.31 -6.43 -19.59
C HIS A 25 1.03 -7.09 -19.23
N LEU A 26 1.36 -7.20 -17.93
CA LEU A 26 2.58 -7.86 -17.47
C LEU A 26 2.66 -9.32 -17.91
N LEU A 27 1.55 -10.05 -17.88
CA LEU A 27 1.48 -11.45 -18.31
C LEU A 27 1.60 -11.63 -19.83
N SER A 28 1.22 -10.62 -20.60
CA SER A 28 1.34 -10.62 -22.07
C SER A 28 2.67 -10.10 -22.59
N THR A 29 3.47 -9.44 -21.75
CA THR A 29 4.76 -8.85 -22.13
C THR A 29 5.84 -9.94 -22.15
N PRO A 30 6.57 -10.15 -23.25
CA PRO A 30 7.69 -11.08 -23.27
C PRO A 30 8.77 -10.65 -22.30
N LEU A 31 9.22 -11.58 -21.45
CA LEU A 31 10.35 -11.32 -20.55
C LEU A 31 11.65 -11.19 -21.36
N SER A 32 12.50 -10.25 -20.99
CA SER A 32 13.83 -10.12 -21.60
C SER A 32 14.67 -11.39 -21.34
N SER A 33 15.60 -11.69 -22.25
CA SER A 33 16.48 -12.86 -22.13
C SER A 33 17.23 -12.94 -20.82
N THR A 34 17.57 -11.79 -20.21
CA THR A 34 18.24 -11.69 -18.92
C THR A 34 17.33 -12.09 -17.73
N GLN A 35 16.01 -11.85 -17.85
CA GLN A 35 15.04 -12.21 -16.83
C GLN A 35 14.65 -13.69 -16.88
N VAL A 36 14.69 -14.30 -18.06
CA VAL A 36 14.31 -15.71 -18.29
C VAL A 36 15.32 -16.68 -17.66
N SER A 37 16.58 -16.30 -17.59
CA SER A 37 17.64 -17.20 -17.04
C SER A 37 17.48 -17.55 -15.57
N SER A 38 16.75 -16.76 -14.80
CA SER A 38 16.49 -16.95 -13.36
C SER A 38 15.15 -17.61 -13.02
N LEU A 39 14.30 -17.85 -14.04
CA LEU A 39 12.98 -18.43 -13.82
C LEU A 39 12.98 -19.96 -13.95
N PRO A 40 12.08 -20.67 -13.26
CA PRO A 40 11.92 -22.11 -13.43
C PRO A 40 11.55 -22.42 -14.87
N LYS A 41 12.23 -23.41 -15.45
CA LYS A 41 12.09 -23.82 -16.87
C LYS A 41 10.74 -24.46 -17.22
N SER A 42 9.86 -24.66 -16.26
CA SER A 42 8.53 -25.23 -16.49
C SER A 42 7.51 -24.11 -16.73
N PRO A 43 6.63 -24.25 -17.73
CA PRO A 43 5.57 -23.27 -17.93
C PRO A 43 4.65 -23.22 -16.71
N MET A 44 4.62 -22.08 -16.04
CA MET A 44 3.73 -21.82 -14.91
C MET A 44 2.47 -21.14 -15.43
N MET A 45 1.31 -21.71 -15.15
CA MET A 45 0.04 -21.04 -15.40
C MET A 45 -0.24 -20.07 -14.27
N LEU A 46 -0.24 -18.78 -14.54
CA LEU A 46 -0.63 -17.74 -13.61
C LEU A 46 -2.09 -17.33 -13.89
N ARG A 47 -2.94 -17.45 -12.89
CA ARG A 47 -4.31 -16.95 -12.91
C ARG A 47 -4.41 -15.74 -11.99
N SER A 48 -5.13 -14.71 -12.41
CA SER A 48 -5.38 -13.53 -11.58
C SER A 48 -6.86 -13.34 -11.34
N GLN A 49 -7.21 -12.93 -10.12
CA GLN A 49 -8.57 -12.62 -9.70
C GLN A 49 -8.60 -11.37 -8.86
N ALA A 50 -9.50 -10.44 -9.16
CA ALA A 50 -9.75 -9.28 -8.34
C ALA A 50 -10.89 -9.57 -7.36
N LEU A 51 -10.68 -9.20 -6.10
CA LEU A 51 -11.64 -9.33 -5.01
C LEU A 51 -11.99 -7.94 -4.48
N CYS A 52 -13.23 -7.52 -4.69
CA CYS A 52 -13.74 -6.29 -4.08
C CYS A 52 -14.11 -6.60 -2.63
N ALA A 53 -13.20 -6.32 -1.71
CA ALA A 53 -13.36 -6.66 -0.30
C ALA A 53 -12.61 -5.70 0.61
N ASN A 54 -13.04 -5.61 1.87
CA ASN A 54 -12.28 -4.95 2.91
C ASN A 54 -11.08 -5.83 3.30
N MET A 55 -9.88 -5.25 3.30
CA MET A 55 -8.66 -5.98 3.68
C MET A 55 -8.63 -6.41 5.15
N ALA A 56 -9.49 -5.84 6.00
CA ALA A 56 -9.66 -6.26 7.38
C ALA A 56 -10.62 -7.46 7.56
N ASP A 57 -11.32 -7.86 6.48
CA ASP A 57 -12.25 -9.01 6.49
C ASP A 57 -12.32 -9.56 5.06
N MET A 58 -11.31 -10.34 4.69
CA MET A 58 -11.20 -10.89 3.34
C MET A 58 -11.91 -12.22 3.21
N ALA A 59 -12.70 -12.38 2.14
CA ALA A 59 -13.36 -13.65 1.80
C ALA A 59 -12.35 -14.70 1.24
N LEU A 60 -11.21 -14.84 1.92
CA LEU A 60 -10.19 -15.84 1.63
C LEU A 60 -10.13 -16.87 2.76
N ALA A 61 -9.88 -18.12 2.41
CA ALA A 61 -9.77 -19.19 3.40
C ALA A 61 -8.55 -18.98 4.32
N ASN A 62 -8.63 -19.51 5.54
CA ASN A 62 -7.49 -19.55 6.44
C ASN A 62 -6.32 -20.28 5.77
N GLN A 63 -5.10 -19.79 5.98
CA GLN A 63 -3.88 -20.43 5.48
C GLN A 63 -3.95 -20.77 3.97
N SER A 64 -4.42 -19.84 3.16
CA SER A 64 -4.59 -20.01 1.70
C SER A 64 -3.51 -19.35 0.87
N ALA A 65 -2.79 -18.35 1.40
CA ALA A 65 -1.78 -17.59 0.69
C ALA A 65 -0.35 -17.98 1.10
N ASP A 66 0.50 -18.26 0.11
CA ASP A 66 1.94 -18.51 0.34
C ASP A 66 2.69 -17.19 0.56
N LEU A 67 2.25 -16.12 -0.07
CA LEU A 67 2.80 -14.78 0.03
C LEU A 67 1.67 -13.74 0.07
N VAL A 68 1.74 -12.83 1.00
CA VAL A 68 0.91 -11.63 1.07
C VAL A 68 1.80 -10.40 0.95
N MET A 69 1.47 -9.51 0.03
CA MET A 69 2.19 -8.26 -0.17
C MET A 69 1.22 -7.09 -0.01
N SER A 70 1.61 -6.08 0.74
CA SER A 70 0.88 -4.83 0.85
C SER A 70 1.83 -3.65 0.77
N SER A 71 1.54 -2.73 -0.14
CA SER A 71 2.31 -1.50 -0.32
C SER A 71 1.37 -0.31 -0.30
N PHE A 72 1.57 0.59 0.66
CA PHE A 72 0.81 1.83 0.80
C PHE A 72 -0.72 1.63 0.86
N ALA A 73 -1.19 0.53 1.48
CA ALA A 73 -2.62 0.23 1.61
C ALA A 73 -3.07 0.11 3.08
N LEU A 74 -2.27 -0.48 3.97
CA LEU A 74 -2.68 -0.79 5.33
C LEU A 74 -3.01 0.45 6.18
N HIS A 75 -2.42 1.59 5.88
CA HIS A 75 -2.69 2.84 6.60
C HIS A 75 -4.16 3.32 6.51
N TRP A 76 -4.96 2.78 5.58
CA TRP A 76 -6.40 3.03 5.51
C TRP A 76 -7.21 2.25 6.55
N THR A 77 -6.57 1.37 7.32
CA THR A 77 -7.18 0.50 8.31
C THR A 77 -6.55 0.70 9.68
N SER A 78 -7.05 -0.02 10.69
CA SER A 78 -6.38 -0.13 11.99
C SER A 78 -5.33 -1.25 11.96
N THR A 79 -4.48 -1.28 12.97
CA THR A 79 -3.46 -2.34 13.13
C THR A 79 -4.06 -3.75 13.24
N SER A 80 -5.37 -3.88 13.51
CA SER A 80 -6.06 -5.18 13.56
C SER A 80 -6.03 -5.93 12.22
N VAL A 81 -5.82 -5.24 11.10
CA VAL A 81 -5.63 -5.87 9.78
C VAL A 81 -4.47 -6.86 9.77
N ILE A 82 -3.46 -6.68 10.59
CA ILE A 82 -2.32 -7.60 10.72
C ILE A 82 -2.77 -9.00 11.14
N ALA A 83 -3.79 -9.11 12.02
CA ALA A 83 -4.36 -10.40 12.41
C ALA A 83 -5.05 -11.09 11.22
N GLU A 84 -5.75 -10.33 10.39
CA GLU A 84 -6.41 -10.86 9.18
C GLU A 84 -5.39 -11.33 8.13
N LEU A 85 -4.32 -10.56 7.89
CA LEU A 85 -3.21 -11.01 7.04
C LEU A 85 -2.57 -12.28 7.60
N GLY A 86 -2.39 -12.36 8.91
CA GLY A 86 -1.93 -13.57 9.59
C GLY A 86 -2.87 -14.76 9.42
N ARG A 87 -4.18 -14.53 9.40
CA ARG A 87 -5.18 -15.60 9.19
C ARG A 87 -5.04 -16.24 7.81
N ILE A 88 -4.86 -15.44 6.77
CA ILE A 88 -4.82 -15.93 5.39
C ILE A 88 -3.47 -16.48 4.97
N VAL A 89 -2.37 -16.04 5.58
CA VAL A 89 -1.04 -16.55 5.26
C VAL A 89 -0.88 -17.98 5.78
N LYS A 90 -0.30 -18.85 4.96
CA LYS A 90 -0.01 -20.25 5.33
C LYS A 90 1.08 -20.34 6.42
N THR A 91 1.14 -21.48 7.08
CA THR A 91 2.33 -21.87 7.84
C THR A 91 3.52 -21.90 6.88
N LYS A 92 4.62 -21.22 7.21
CA LYS A 92 5.79 -20.96 6.34
C LYS A 92 5.54 -20.01 5.16
N GLY A 93 4.37 -19.39 5.06
CA GLY A 93 4.12 -18.29 4.14
C GLY A 93 4.79 -17.00 4.59
N GLN A 94 4.77 -15.98 3.74
CA GLN A 94 5.48 -14.72 3.96
C GLN A 94 4.52 -13.52 3.91
N LEU A 95 4.81 -12.51 4.74
CA LEU A 95 4.21 -11.18 4.71
C LEU A 95 5.28 -10.16 4.33
N HIS A 96 5.03 -9.39 3.28
CA HIS A 96 5.87 -8.27 2.85
C HIS A 96 5.02 -7.00 2.88
N LEU A 97 5.38 -6.08 3.76
CA LEU A 97 4.57 -4.90 4.06
C LEU A 97 5.41 -3.64 3.85
N ALA A 98 4.84 -2.63 3.20
CA ALA A 98 5.37 -1.27 3.15
C ALA A 98 4.25 -0.33 3.61
N ILE A 99 4.41 0.24 4.81
CA ILE A 99 3.35 0.95 5.53
C ILE A 99 3.80 2.39 5.77
N PRO A 100 3.14 3.40 5.19
CA PRO A 100 3.36 4.78 5.55
C PRO A 100 3.06 5.00 7.03
N ALA A 101 3.95 5.72 7.73
CA ALA A 101 3.90 5.92 9.16
C ALA A 101 3.92 7.41 9.54
N ALA A 102 3.69 7.71 10.80
CA ALA A 102 3.78 9.06 11.36
C ALA A 102 5.11 9.73 11.00
N GLY A 103 5.05 11.02 10.74
CA GLY A 103 6.17 11.79 10.16
C GLY A 103 6.08 11.95 8.64
N SER A 104 5.20 11.20 7.96
CA SER A 104 4.88 11.42 6.55
C SER A 104 4.15 12.76 6.34
N PHE A 105 4.30 13.36 5.15
CA PHE A 105 3.67 14.64 4.76
C PHE A 105 4.10 15.82 5.63
N HIS A 106 5.31 15.78 6.18
CA HIS A 106 5.79 16.77 7.12
C HIS A 106 5.80 18.19 6.51
N GLU A 107 6.40 18.36 5.32
CA GLU A 107 6.44 19.66 4.64
C GLU A 107 5.02 20.17 4.30
N VAL A 108 4.15 19.27 3.83
CA VAL A 108 2.75 19.62 3.52
C VAL A 108 2.03 20.10 4.76
N SER A 109 2.17 19.39 5.88
CA SER A 109 1.53 19.73 7.16
C SER A 109 2.04 21.05 7.74
N GLN A 110 3.33 21.32 7.64
CA GLN A 110 3.91 22.58 8.08
C GLN A 110 3.47 23.76 7.25
N ARG A 111 3.50 23.62 5.93
CA ARG A 111 3.21 24.73 5.02
C ARG A 111 1.71 24.99 4.87
N PHE A 112 0.88 23.96 5.00
CA PHE A 112 -0.57 24.02 4.86
C PHE A 112 -1.28 23.40 6.08
N PRO A 113 -1.16 23.99 7.27
CA PRO A 113 -1.59 23.35 8.53
C PRO A 113 -3.09 23.12 8.66
N LYS A 114 -3.92 23.73 7.79
CA LYS A 114 -5.37 23.49 7.74
C LYS A 114 -5.78 22.56 6.60
N LEU A 115 -4.82 22.07 5.81
CA LEU A 115 -5.10 21.04 4.84
C LEU A 115 -5.29 19.71 5.58
N PRO A 116 -6.47 19.04 5.44
CA PRO A 116 -6.68 17.75 6.09
C PRO A 116 -5.79 16.70 5.40
N VAL A 117 -4.62 16.47 5.93
CA VAL A 117 -3.73 15.38 5.53
C VAL A 117 -4.03 14.12 6.33
N PHE A 118 -3.62 12.98 5.80
CA PHE A 118 -3.81 11.71 6.48
C PHE A 118 -2.98 11.65 7.77
N ASP A 119 -3.61 11.24 8.86
CA ASP A 119 -2.94 11.02 10.15
C ASP A 119 -2.45 9.57 10.22
N PHE A 120 -1.19 9.38 9.91
CA PHE A 120 -0.57 8.06 9.90
C PHE A 120 -0.26 7.57 11.31
N LEU A 121 -0.54 6.31 11.57
CA LEU A 121 -0.13 5.67 12.82
C LEU A 121 1.41 5.60 12.92
N PRO A 122 1.97 5.69 14.13
CA PRO A 122 3.42 5.56 14.32
C PRO A 122 3.89 4.12 14.04
N SER A 123 5.12 3.99 13.54
CA SER A 123 5.72 2.68 13.20
C SER A 123 5.66 1.68 14.35
N HIS A 124 5.87 2.13 15.59
CA HIS A 124 5.84 1.23 16.74
C HIS A 124 4.46 0.57 16.97
N ALA A 125 3.35 1.22 16.57
CA ALA A 125 2.02 0.63 16.67
C ALA A 125 1.86 -0.54 15.68
N TRP A 126 2.38 -0.39 14.47
CA TRP A 126 2.42 -1.47 13.48
C TRP A 126 3.33 -2.62 13.92
N LEU A 127 4.54 -2.28 14.40
CA LEU A 127 5.49 -3.28 14.91
C LEU A 127 4.93 -4.07 16.08
N ALA A 128 4.19 -3.44 17.00
CA ALA A 128 3.54 -4.14 18.11
C ALA A 128 2.49 -5.17 17.61
N ALA A 129 1.71 -4.81 16.60
CA ALA A 129 0.74 -5.74 16.01
C ALA A 129 1.42 -6.90 15.26
N ILE A 130 2.50 -6.61 14.53
CA ILE A 130 3.31 -7.63 13.84
C ILE A 130 3.96 -8.57 14.87
N GLU A 131 4.50 -8.03 15.96
CA GLU A 131 5.11 -8.83 17.02
C GLU A 131 4.09 -9.73 17.71
N THR A 132 2.88 -9.23 17.96
CA THR A 132 1.77 -10.04 18.49
C THR A 132 1.44 -11.21 17.55
N LEU A 133 1.32 -10.95 16.25
CA LEU A 133 1.11 -12.00 15.25
C LEU A 133 2.26 -13.00 15.23
N ARG A 134 3.51 -12.51 15.27
CA ARG A 134 4.72 -13.35 15.29
C ARG A 134 4.70 -14.32 16.45
N GLN A 135 4.38 -13.85 17.65
CA GLN A 135 4.30 -14.69 18.85
C GLN A 135 3.18 -15.74 18.73
N GLN A 136 1.98 -15.34 18.31
CA GLN A 136 0.83 -16.24 18.15
C GLN A 136 1.06 -17.33 17.11
N ARG A 137 1.81 -17.05 16.06
CA ARG A 137 2.06 -17.94 14.93
C ARG A 137 3.43 -18.61 14.99
N GLN A 138 4.24 -18.36 16.02
CA GLN A 138 5.63 -18.80 16.14
C GLN A 138 6.45 -18.42 14.90
N GLY A 139 6.15 -17.26 14.34
CA GLY A 139 6.79 -16.72 13.15
C GLY A 139 8.16 -16.10 13.44
N THR A 140 8.88 -15.76 12.40
CA THR A 140 10.15 -15.04 12.47
C THR A 140 10.02 -13.70 11.77
N LEU A 141 10.41 -12.62 12.44
CA LEU A 141 10.64 -11.33 11.79
C LEU A 141 12.03 -11.39 11.15
N ILE A 142 12.07 -11.44 9.81
CA ILE A 142 13.32 -11.59 9.06
C ILE A 142 14.04 -10.25 8.97
N TYR A 143 13.28 -9.19 8.68
CA TYR A 143 13.82 -7.86 8.47
C TYR A 143 12.77 -6.80 8.71
N HIS A 144 13.15 -5.69 9.30
CA HIS A 144 12.37 -4.46 9.26
C HIS A 144 13.30 -3.26 9.16
N THR A 145 12.83 -2.20 8.55
CA THR A 145 13.52 -0.93 8.46
C THR A 145 12.53 0.22 8.33
N GLU A 146 12.96 1.40 8.70
CA GLU A 146 12.25 2.62 8.39
C GLU A 146 13.04 3.40 7.34
N GLN A 147 12.36 3.81 6.28
CA GLN A 147 12.98 4.59 5.21
C GLN A 147 12.15 5.82 4.89
N SER A 148 12.85 6.90 4.56
CA SER A 148 12.24 8.14 4.08
C SER A 148 12.29 8.19 2.56
N PHE A 149 11.15 8.49 1.95
CA PHE A 149 11.04 8.74 0.52
C PHE A 149 10.55 10.17 0.31
N ALA A 150 11.17 10.91 -0.58
CA ALA A 150 10.79 12.28 -0.90
C ALA A 150 10.52 12.41 -2.40
N PHE A 151 9.44 13.11 -2.73
CA PHE A 151 9.04 13.46 -4.09
C PHE A 151 8.87 14.97 -4.16
N SER A 152 9.20 15.57 -5.29
CA SER A 152 9.03 17.02 -5.52
C SER A 152 7.94 17.27 -6.54
N TYR A 153 7.13 18.29 -6.29
CA TYR A 153 6.05 18.75 -7.15
C TYR A 153 6.17 20.24 -7.39
N ASP A 154 5.76 20.72 -8.56
CA ASP A 154 5.83 22.13 -8.93
C ASP A 154 5.03 23.02 -7.97
N ASN A 155 3.93 22.51 -7.42
CA ASN A 155 3.06 23.22 -6.49
C ASN A 155 2.06 22.26 -5.82
N LEU A 156 1.32 22.77 -4.83
CA LEU A 156 0.29 22.00 -4.11
C LEU A 156 -0.76 21.38 -5.05
N LYS A 157 -1.18 22.08 -6.10
CA LYS A 157 -2.20 21.60 -7.04
C LYS A 157 -1.72 20.34 -7.77
N SER A 158 -0.49 20.31 -8.24
CA SER A 158 0.10 19.15 -8.92
C SER A 158 0.25 17.96 -7.97
N LEU A 159 0.66 18.21 -6.72
CA LEU A 159 0.73 17.21 -5.65
C LEU A 159 -0.65 16.58 -5.38
N LEU A 160 -1.68 17.39 -5.13
CA LEU A 160 -3.03 16.91 -4.85
C LEU A 160 -3.63 16.12 -6.03
N LYS A 161 -3.36 16.57 -7.27
CA LYS A 161 -3.77 15.83 -8.47
C LYS A 161 -3.13 14.45 -8.52
N ASN A 162 -1.84 14.35 -8.21
CA ASN A 162 -1.12 13.07 -8.18
C ASN A 162 -1.66 12.16 -7.08
N LEU A 163 -1.83 12.66 -5.85
CA LEU A 163 -2.42 11.90 -4.74
C LEU A 163 -3.79 11.32 -5.11
N LYS A 164 -4.66 12.14 -5.74
CA LYS A 164 -5.97 11.69 -6.20
C LYS A 164 -5.87 10.57 -7.24
N GLN A 165 -4.92 10.65 -8.17
CA GLN A 165 -4.71 9.62 -9.20
C GLN A 165 -4.18 8.30 -8.62
N MET A 166 -3.43 8.36 -7.52
CA MET A 166 -2.95 7.18 -6.80
C MET A 166 -4.01 6.54 -5.87
N GLY A 167 -5.22 7.10 -5.82
CA GLY A 167 -6.25 6.65 -4.88
C GLY A 167 -6.12 7.24 -3.48
N GLY A 168 -5.11 8.10 -3.26
CA GLY A 168 -4.96 8.86 -2.02
C GLY A 168 -6.01 9.98 -1.97
N ALA A 169 -7.02 9.85 -1.13
CA ALA A 169 -7.87 10.98 -0.80
C ALA A 169 -7.19 11.79 0.30
N VAL A 170 -7.22 13.11 0.17
CA VAL A 170 -7.09 13.99 1.34
C VAL A 170 -8.20 13.57 2.29
N SER A 171 -7.89 13.28 3.54
CA SER A 171 -8.83 12.73 4.51
C SER A 171 -10.14 13.53 4.49
N GLY A 172 -11.23 12.89 4.07
CA GLY A 172 -12.52 13.56 3.88
C GLY A 172 -13.32 13.78 5.17
N LYS A 173 -12.71 13.63 6.35
CA LYS A 173 -13.40 13.81 7.63
C LYS A 173 -13.52 15.26 8.05
N ASP A 174 -12.58 16.11 7.65
CA ASP A 174 -12.59 17.54 7.99
C ASP A 174 -12.68 18.37 6.71
N SER A 175 -13.74 19.14 6.56
CA SER A 175 -13.87 20.07 5.45
C SER A 175 -12.97 21.28 5.71
N ILE A 176 -12.01 21.50 4.83
CA ILE A 176 -11.27 22.77 4.83
C ILE A 176 -12.20 23.90 4.35
N ASP A 177 -12.09 25.07 4.99
CA ASP A 177 -12.74 26.28 4.50
C ASP A 177 -12.31 26.56 3.05
N THR A 178 -13.29 26.78 2.16
CA THR A 178 -13.04 26.97 0.73
C THR A 178 -12.17 28.18 0.42
N THR A 179 -12.22 29.22 1.26
CA THR A 179 -11.41 30.44 1.10
C THR A 179 -9.94 30.12 1.41
N ILE A 180 -9.70 29.37 2.49
CA ILE A 180 -8.35 28.92 2.89
C ILE A 180 -7.80 27.98 1.82
N PHE A 181 -8.62 27.02 1.35
CA PHE A 181 -8.19 26.08 0.31
C PHE A 181 -7.82 26.79 -1.00
N ARG A 182 -8.65 27.76 -1.46
CA ARG A 182 -8.33 28.56 -2.63
C ARG A 182 -7.03 29.33 -2.46
N ARG A 183 -6.80 29.93 -1.28
CA ARG A 183 -5.53 30.61 -0.97
C ARG A 183 -4.33 29.68 -1.05
N TYR A 184 -4.45 28.45 -0.52
CA TYR A 184 -3.38 27.44 -0.61
C TYR A 184 -3.08 27.05 -2.06
N LEU A 185 -4.11 26.93 -2.91
CA LEU A 185 -3.94 26.62 -4.34
C LEU A 185 -3.31 27.77 -5.16
N GLN A 186 -3.25 28.99 -4.63
CA GLN A 186 -2.54 30.11 -5.26
C GLN A 186 -1.03 30.06 -5.03
N ASP A 187 -0.58 29.29 -4.07
CA ASP A 187 0.84 29.07 -3.84
C ASP A 187 1.42 28.21 -4.98
N GLN A 188 2.24 28.87 -5.82
CA GLN A 188 2.88 28.24 -6.98
C GLN A 188 4.31 27.75 -6.68
N SER A 189 4.73 27.83 -5.42
CA SER A 189 6.07 27.38 -5.05
C SER A 189 6.16 25.84 -5.06
N PRO A 190 7.32 25.28 -5.41
CA PRO A 190 7.56 23.85 -5.31
C PRO A 190 7.30 23.33 -3.90
N ILE A 191 6.83 22.08 -3.81
CA ILE A 191 6.52 21.43 -2.54
C ILE A 191 7.02 19.99 -2.55
N GLY A 192 7.62 19.57 -1.45
CA GLY A 192 7.98 18.18 -1.19
C GLY A 192 6.82 17.36 -0.64
N LEU A 193 6.78 16.12 -1.03
CA LEU A 193 5.95 15.10 -0.42
C LEU A 193 6.87 14.02 0.12
N ASP A 194 6.95 13.92 1.42
CA ASP A 194 7.78 12.94 2.10
C ASP A 194 6.91 11.84 2.72
N TYR A 195 7.44 10.63 2.68
CA TYR A 195 6.89 9.48 3.37
C TYR A 195 7.91 8.88 4.31
N GLN A 196 7.51 8.60 5.54
CA GLN A 196 8.18 7.68 6.44
C GLN A 196 7.55 6.32 6.24
N VAL A 197 8.32 5.31 5.87
CA VAL A 197 7.79 3.99 5.51
C VAL A 197 8.45 2.92 6.37
N LEU A 198 7.62 2.18 7.11
CA LEU A 198 8.01 0.94 7.75
C LEU A 198 7.93 -0.19 6.71
N MET A 199 9.04 -0.91 6.55
CA MET A 199 9.13 -2.10 5.69
C MET A 199 9.64 -3.29 6.49
#